data_e3580a75db74525173d96cee7065a78e
#
_entry.id   e3580a75db74525173d96cee7065a78e
#
_cell.length_a   1.000
_cell.length_b   1.000
_cell.length_c   1.000
_cell.angle_alpha   90.00
_cell.angle_beta   90.00
_cell.angle_gamma   90.00
#
_symmetry.space_group_name_H-M   'P 1'
#
loop_
_entity.id
_entity.type
_entity.pdbx_description
1 polymer ?
#
loop_
_entity_poly.entity_id
_entity_poly.type
_entity_poly.pdbx_seq_one_letter_code
_entity_poly.pdbx_strand_id
1 'polypeptide(L)'
;MKRTTLLVAVGVTVLALLVLVVGAAIATTPSGVTATPLTRATLGKFEAKNKGIEVESVRRSADVAIVKLVIEPGGSTGWHHHPGVVMVPVKAGTVTEYDAECHPTVIQAGKGFIESKSEVHLVRNEGDHRAVLYPTFLVPSATPPDGLTISDPRPPGCHKR
;
A
#
# COMPACT_ATOMS: atom_id res chain seq x y z
N MET A 1 62.01 4.28 -57.86
CA MET A 1 60.62 4.71 -57.58
C MET A 1 60.02 3.70 -56.58
N LYS A 2 59.94 4.09 -55.28
CA LYS A 2 59.36 3.24 -54.22
C LYS A 2 57.92 3.70 -53.96
N ARG A 3 56.95 2.82 -54.17
CA ARG A 3 55.55 3.05 -53.85
C ARG A 3 55.32 2.67 -52.40
N THR A 4 54.97 3.68 -51.57
CA THR A 4 54.61 3.50 -50.18
C THR A 4 53.09 3.22 -50.13
N THR A 5 52.73 2.01 -49.70
CA THR A 5 51.34 1.60 -49.53
C THR A 5 50.89 2.05 -48.14
N LEU A 6 49.93 2.97 -48.08
CA LEU A 6 49.31 3.48 -46.87
C LEU A 6 48.17 2.51 -46.45
N LEU A 7 48.39 1.77 -45.35
CA LEU A 7 47.34 0.94 -44.72
C LEU A 7 46.48 1.82 -43.82
N VAL A 8 45.23 2.07 -44.23
CA VAL A 8 44.23 2.71 -43.39
C VAL A 8 43.58 1.63 -42.52
N ALA A 9 43.91 1.65 -41.24
CA ALA A 9 43.24 0.81 -40.27
C ALA A 9 41.90 1.47 -39.87
N VAL A 10 40.77 0.90 -40.31
CA VAL A 10 39.41 1.30 -39.88
C VAL A 10 39.15 0.62 -38.53
N GLY A 11 39.28 1.38 -37.46
CA GLY A 11 38.85 0.98 -36.15
C GLY A 11 37.36 1.01 -36.02
N VAL A 12 36.70 -0.14 -36.03
CA VAL A 12 35.24 -0.27 -35.70
C VAL A 12 35.12 -0.23 -34.18
N THR A 13 34.74 0.95 -33.66
CA THR A 13 34.36 1.12 -32.25
C THR A 13 32.94 0.64 -32.09
N VAL A 14 32.76 -0.59 -31.59
CA VAL A 14 31.44 -1.10 -31.19
C VAL A 14 31.09 -0.44 -29.86
N LEU A 15 30.28 0.61 -29.95
CA LEU A 15 29.66 1.24 -28.77
C LEU A 15 28.50 0.33 -28.31
N ALA A 16 28.76 -0.52 -27.31
CA ALA A 16 27.73 -1.31 -26.67
C ALA A 16 26.81 -0.35 -25.89
N LEU A 17 25.64 -0.03 -26.45
CA LEU A 17 24.55 0.67 -25.76
C LEU A 17 23.99 -0.31 -24.72
N LEU A 18 24.39 -0.15 -23.46
CA LEU A 18 23.75 -0.81 -22.32
C LEU A 18 22.39 -0.12 -22.12
N VAL A 19 21.34 -0.67 -22.71
CA VAL A 19 19.95 -0.24 -22.45
C VAL A 19 19.62 -0.74 -21.04
N LEU A 20 19.79 0.13 -20.05
CA LEU A 20 19.20 -0.06 -18.72
C LEU A 20 17.68 -0.02 -18.89
N VAL A 21 17.05 -1.19 -19.00
CA VAL A 21 15.59 -1.31 -18.86
C VAL A 21 15.27 -1.06 -17.39
N VAL A 22 15.05 0.20 -17.03
CA VAL A 22 14.44 0.55 -15.75
C VAL A 22 12.99 0.07 -15.87
N GLY A 23 12.72 -1.14 -15.39
CA GLY A 23 11.36 -1.65 -15.28
C GLY A 23 10.56 -0.68 -14.41
N ALA A 24 9.61 0.05 -14.99
CA ALA A 24 8.69 0.85 -14.21
C ALA A 24 7.94 -0.10 -13.25
N ALA A 25 8.12 0.10 -11.96
CA ALA A 25 7.38 -0.64 -10.95
C ALA A 25 5.90 -0.22 -11.06
N ILE A 26 5.06 -1.16 -11.51
CA ILE A 26 3.62 -0.91 -11.71
C ILE A 26 2.93 -1.09 -10.36
N ALA A 27 2.11 -0.09 -9.97
CA ALA A 27 1.25 -0.19 -8.80
C ALA A 27 0.33 -1.40 -8.89
N THR A 28 0.13 -2.08 -7.78
CA THR A 28 -0.74 -3.26 -7.73
C THR A 28 -2.19 -2.85 -7.52
N THR A 29 -3.10 -3.51 -8.22
CA THR A 29 -4.54 -3.24 -8.14
C THR A 29 -5.24 -4.19 -7.18
N PRO A 30 -6.25 -3.74 -6.42
CA PRO A 30 -7.12 -4.61 -5.63
C PRO A 30 -7.82 -5.66 -6.50
N SER A 31 -8.06 -6.84 -5.93
CA SER A 31 -8.82 -7.91 -6.58
C SER A 31 -9.74 -8.60 -5.59
N GLY A 32 -10.98 -8.87 -5.97
CA GLY A 32 -11.96 -9.51 -5.08
C GLY A 32 -12.29 -8.66 -3.83
N VAL A 33 -12.19 -7.34 -3.94
CA VAL A 33 -12.42 -6.39 -2.83
C VAL A 33 -13.58 -5.47 -3.18
N THR A 34 -14.49 -5.30 -2.22
CA THR A 34 -15.56 -4.30 -2.29
C THR A 34 -15.45 -3.35 -1.10
N ALA A 35 -15.22 -2.06 -1.38
CA ALA A 35 -15.17 -1.00 -0.38
C ALA A 35 -16.46 -0.18 -0.44
N THR A 36 -17.17 -0.05 0.69
CA THR A 36 -18.37 0.75 0.83
C THR A 36 -18.13 1.85 1.86
N PRO A 37 -18.01 3.12 1.48
CA PRO A 37 -17.95 4.22 2.43
C PRO A 37 -19.21 4.25 3.29
N LEU A 38 -19.04 4.36 4.60
CA LEU A 38 -20.15 4.44 5.55
C LEU A 38 -20.37 5.86 6.04
N THR A 39 -19.30 6.54 6.42
CA THR A 39 -19.35 7.92 6.91
C THR A 39 -17.97 8.57 6.85
N ARG A 40 -17.96 9.91 6.82
CA ARG A 40 -16.79 10.74 7.03
C ARG A 40 -17.19 12.00 7.78
N ALA A 41 -16.37 12.43 8.74
CA ALA A 41 -16.59 13.65 9.51
C ALA A 41 -15.28 14.35 9.83
N THR A 42 -15.30 15.68 9.86
CA THR A 42 -14.15 16.48 10.30
C THR A 42 -14.17 16.62 11.81
N LEU A 43 -13.06 16.25 12.46
CA LEU A 43 -12.85 16.39 13.91
C LEU A 43 -12.16 17.70 14.28
N GLY A 44 -11.61 18.42 13.32
CA GLY A 44 -10.76 19.56 13.56
C GLY A 44 -9.38 19.15 14.13
N LYS A 45 -8.77 20.06 14.90
CA LYS A 45 -7.60 19.74 15.72
C LYS A 45 -8.08 19.25 17.09
N PHE A 46 -7.48 18.17 17.57
CA PHE A 46 -7.88 17.60 18.85
C PHE A 46 -6.73 16.90 19.56
N GLU A 47 -6.89 16.73 20.86
CA GLU A 47 -6.08 15.88 21.73
C GLU A 47 -7.05 15.18 22.68
N ALA A 48 -6.99 13.87 22.74
CA ALA A 48 -7.83 13.05 23.60
C ALA A 48 -6.97 12.02 24.32
N LYS A 49 -6.96 12.07 25.66
CA LYS A 49 -6.19 11.18 26.51
C LYS A 49 -7.09 10.60 27.60
N ASN A 50 -7.10 9.28 27.76
CA ASN A 50 -7.81 8.63 28.84
C ASN A 50 -7.21 7.25 29.11
N LYS A 51 -6.90 6.96 30.41
CA LYS A 51 -6.46 5.64 30.89
C LYS A 51 -5.37 4.97 30.05
N GLY A 52 -4.38 5.73 29.60
CA GLY A 52 -3.25 5.20 28.82
C GLY A 52 -3.53 5.09 27.30
N ILE A 53 -4.72 5.52 26.84
CA ILE A 53 -5.02 5.68 25.42
C ILE A 53 -4.84 7.15 25.06
N GLU A 54 -4.09 7.43 24.02
CA GLU A 54 -3.84 8.77 23.50
C GLU A 54 -4.07 8.79 22.00
N VAL A 55 -4.89 9.74 21.55
CA VAL A 55 -5.16 10.00 20.14
C VAL A 55 -5.15 11.51 19.94
N GLU A 56 -4.36 12.00 18.99
CA GLU A 56 -4.23 13.43 18.78
C GLU A 56 -4.04 13.82 17.32
N SER A 57 -4.50 15.03 16.97
CA SER A 57 -4.15 15.73 15.74
C SER A 57 -3.98 17.22 16.02
N VAL A 58 -2.84 17.56 16.65
CA VAL A 58 -2.59 18.92 17.16
C VAL A 58 -2.06 19.88 16.10
N ARG A 59 -1.40 19.37 15.06
CA ARG A 59 -0.75 20.21 14.03
C ARG A 59 -1.70 20.60 12.90
N ARG A 60 -2.70 19.77 12.59
CA ARG A 60 -3.66 19.98 11.49
C ARG A 60 -5.03 19.43 11.86
N SER A 61 -6.06 19.87 11.13
CA SER A 61 -7.38 19.27 11.22
C SER A 61 -7.36 17.85 10.66
N ALA A 62 -8.08 16.96 11.32
CA ALA A 62 -8.21 15.57 10.91
C ALA A 62 -9.66 15.23 10.57
N ASP A 63 -9.83 14.32 9.63
CA ASP A 63 -11.09 13.65 9.35
C ASP A 63 -11.03 12.22 9.87
N VAL A 64 -12.17 11.74 10.37
CA VAL A 64 -12.44 10.32 10.55
C VAL A 64 -13.29 9.83 9.38
N ALA A 65 -12.89 8.73 8.75
CA ALA A 65 -13.68 8.07 7.71
C ALA A 65 -13.80 6.58 8.05
N ILE A 66 -15.02 6.03 7.91
CA ILE A 66 -15.28 4.61 8.16
C ILE A 66 -15.75 3.97 6.87
N VAL A 67 -15.13 2.84 6.54
CA VAL A 67 -15.42 2.06 5.33
C VAL A 67 -15.75 0.62 5.74
N LYS A 68 -16.78 0.03 5.13
CA LYS A 68 -16.96 -1.41 5.15
C LYS A 68 -16.16 -2.02 4.00
N LEU A 69 -15.23 -2.88 4.32
CA LEU A 69 -14.41 -3.61 3.36
C LEU A 69 -14.79 -5.09 3.37
N VAL A 70 -15.10 -5.62 2.21
CA VAL A 70 -15.36 -7.05 2.01
C VAL A 70 -14.29 -7.60 1.08
N ILE A 71 -13.60 -8.66 1.53
CA ILE A 71 -12.56 -9.34 0.76
C ILE A 71 -13.02 -10.78 0.51
N GLU A 72 -13.27 -11.11 -0.76
CA GLU A 72 -13.66 -12.46 -1.17
C GLU A 72 -12.50 -13.45 -0.98
N PRO A 73 -12.75 -14.77 -0.90
CA PRO A 73 -11.69 -15.78 -0.89
C PRO A 73 -10.68 -15.58 -2.01
N GLY A 74 -9.39 -15.53 -1.67
CA GLY A 74 -8.31 -15.23 -2.60
C GLY A 74 -8.16 -13.74 -2.96
N GLY A 75 -9.06 -12.87 -2.49
CA GLY A 75 -9.03 -11.43 -2.74
C GLY A 75 -7.86 -10.74 -2.02
N SER A 76 -7.49 -9.57 -2.52
CA SER A 76 -6.34 -8.78 -2.06
C SER A 76 -6.59 -7.29 -2.24
N THR A 77 -6.16 -6.48 -1.28
CA THR A 77 -6.19 -5.01 -1.39
C THR A 77 -5.20 -4.45 -2.41
N GLY A 78 -4.25 -5.27 -2.90
CA GLY A 78 -3.05 -4.77 -3.56
C GLY A 78 -2.10 -4.11 -2.56
N TRP A 79 -0.85 -3.89 -2.96
CA TRP A 79 0.12 -3.17 -2.16
C TRP A 79 -0.24 -1.69 -2.13
N HIS A 80 -0.28 -1.13 -0.93
CA HIS A 80 -0.72 0.25 -0.74
C HIS A 80 -0.22 0.82 0.60
N HIS A 81 -0.39 2.13 0.76
CA HIS A 81 -0.22 2.82 2.04
C HIS A 81 -1.34 3.85 2.26
N HIS A 82 -1.34 4.47 3.43
CA HIS A 82 -2.34 5.45 3.83
C HIS A 82 -1.71 6.78 4.25
N PRO A 83 -2.39 7.94 4.01
CA PRO A 83 -1.88 9.26 4.42
C PRO A 83 -2.04 9.55 5.92
N GLY A 84 -2.54 8.60 6.70
CA GLY A 84 -2.79 8.72 8.13
C GLY A 84 -2.77 7.38 8.84
N VAL A 85 -3.41 7.33 10.00
CA VAL A 85 -3.54 6.10 10.80
C VAL A 85 -4.84 5.40 10.44
N VAL A 86 -4.81 4.07 10.30
CA VAL A 86 -6.00 3.26 10.08
C VAL A 86 -6.11 2.19 11.16
N MET A 87 -7.24 2.15 11.82
CA MET A 87 -7.60 1.09 12.76
C MET A 87 -8.52 0.12 12.05
N VAL A 88 -8.16 -1.16 11.98
CA VAL A 88 -8.83 -2.17 11.16
C VAL A 88 -9.38 -3.30 12.03
N PRO A 89 -10.59 -3.19 12.58
CA PRO A 89 -11.26 -4.33 13.21
C PRO A 89 -11.75 -5.33 12.16
N VAL A 90 -11.51 -6.62 12.40
CA VAL A 90 -12.00 -7.74 11.60
C VAL A 90 -13.31 -8.23 12.20
N LYS A 91 -14.41 -8.04 11.47
CA LYS A 91 -15.77 -8.43 11.91
C LYS A 91 -16.04 -9.92 11.67
N ALA A 92 -15.60 -10.43 10.51
CA ALA A 92 -15.84 -11.82 10.11
C ALA A 92 -14.71 -12.33 9.21
N GLY A 93 -14.50 -13.63 9.20
CA GLY A 93 -13.43 -14.28 8.44
C GLY A 93 -12.05 -14.08 9.05
N THR A 94 -11.06 -14.31 8.23
CA THR A 94 -9.63 -14.18 8.58
C THR A 94 -8.92 -13.47 7.44
N VAL A 95 -8.00 -12.58 7.75
CA VAL A 95 -7.12 -11.95 6.76
C VAL A 95 -5.67 -12.13 7.16
N THR A 96 -4.79 -12.05 6.17
CA THR A 96 -3.34 -11.98 6.36
C THR A 96 -2.87 -10.62 5.86
N GLU A 97 -2.27 -9.84 6.76
CA GLU A 97 -1.54 -8.63 6.42
C GLU A 97 -0.09 -9.01 6.12
N TYR A 98 0.48 -8.41 5.10
CA TYR A 98 1.90 -8.52 4.73
C TYR A 98 2.53 -7.14 4.79
N ASP A 99 3.62 -7.00 5.53
CA ASP A 99 4.45 -5.80 5.53
C ASP A 99 5.33 -5.70 4.27
N ALA A 100 6.12 -4.63 4.15
CA ALA A 100 7.00 -4.41 3.01
C ALA A 100 8.13 -5.46 2.89
N GLU A 101 8.46 -6.15 3.96
CA GLU A 101 9.42 -7.26 4.03
C GLU A 101 8.76 -8.63 3.76
N CYS A 102 7.45 -8.64 3.46
CA CYS A 102 6.64 -9.84 3.23
C CYS A 102 6.41 -10.73 4.47
N HIS A 103 6.56 -10.20 5.67
CA HIS A 103 6.22 -10.95 6.87
C HIS A 103 4.70 -11.02 7.03
N PRO A 104 4.11 -12.20 7.17
CA PRO A 104 2.68 -12.35 7.35
C PRO A 104 2.26 -12.16 8.81
N THR A 105 1.16 -11.45 9.01
CA THR A 105 0.41 -11.40 10.26
C THR A 105 -1.01 -11.85 10.00
N VAL A 106 -1.47 -12.92 10.67
CA VAL A 106 -2.82 -13.46 10.51
C VAL A 106 -3.76 -12.86 11.53
N ILE A 107 -4.85 -12.26 11.08
CA ILE A 107 -5.85 -11.59 11.94
C ILE A 107 -7.22 -12.23 11.74
N GLN A 108 -7.79 -12.76 12.82
CA GLN A 108 -9.09 -13.41 12.85
C GLN A 108 -10.20 -12.45 13.28
N ALA A 109 -11.44 -12.84 13.02
CA ALA A 109 -12.62 -12.13 13.51
C ALA A 109 -12.56 -11.87 15.03
N GLY A 110 -12.97 -10.68 15.46
CA GLY A 110 -12.88 -10.20 16.84
C GLY A 110 -11.52 -9.61 17.23
N LYS A 111 -10.55 -9.63 16.32
CA LYS A 111 -9.24 -8.96 16.46
C LYS A 111 -9.18 -7.77 15.52
N GLY A 112 -8.11 -7.00 15.61
CA GLY A 112 -7.83 -5.88 14.73
C GLY A 112 -6.34 -5.58 14.68
N PHE A 113 -5.96 -4.70 13.78
CA PHE A 113 -4.58 -4.23 13.61
C PHE A 113 -4.59 -2.73 13.31
N ILE A 114 -3.42 -2.11 13.35
CA ILE A 114 -3.25 -0.68 13.10
C ILE A 114 -2.20 -0.51 12.01
N GLU A 115 -2.59 0.20 10.97
CA GLU A 115 -1.73 0.61 9.89
C GLU A 115 -1.30 2.07 10.13
N SER A 116 -0.02 2.32 10.17
CA SER A 116 0.54 3.63 10.48
C SER A 116 1.84 3.88 9.70
N LYS A 117 2.41 5.08 9.84
CA LYS A 117 3.72 5.47 9.27
C LYS A 117 3.84 5.45 7.74
N SER A 118 2.73 5.39 6.99
CA SER A 118 2.76 5.28 5.52
C SER A 118 3.59 4.07 5.03
N GLU A 119 3.62 2.99 5.82
CA GLU A 119 4.29 1.75 5.43
C GLU A 119 3.48 1.04 4.35
N VAL A 120 4.20 0.58 3.32
CA VAL A 120 3.58 -0.19 2.23
C VAL A 120 3.22 -1.57 2.75
N HIS A 121 1.97 -1.96 2.58
CA HIS A 121 1.43 -3.23 3.06
C HIS A 121 0.39 -3.80 2.09
N LEU A 122 -0.04 -5.02 2.36
CA LEU A 122 -1.05 -5.74 1.58
C LEU A 122 -1.91 -6.55 2.54
N VAL A 123 -3.24 -6.46 2.41
CA VAL A 123 -4.16 -7.33 3.14
C VAL A 123 -4.82 -8.31 2.19
N ARG A 124 -4.76 -9.60 2.53
CA ARG A 124 -5.26 -10.69 1.71
C ARG A 124 -6.18 -11.61 2.49
N ASN A 125 -7.23 -12.07 1.85
CA ASN A 125 -8.05 -13.18 2.36
C ASN A 125 -7.52 -14.49 1.78
N GLU A 126 -6.76 -15.23 2.56
CA GLU A 126 -6.22 -16.55 2.18
C GLU A 126 -7.12 -17.71 2.67
N GLY A 127 -8.26 -17.39 3.28
CA GLY A 127 -9.26 -18.35 3.71
C GLY A 127 -10.26 -18.69 2.61
N ASP A 128 -11.19 -19.57 2.94
CA ASP A 128 -12.26 -20.09 2.07
C ASP A 128 -13.60 -19.37 2.25
N HIS A 129 -13.67 -18.45 3.22
CA HIS A 129 -14.85 -17.65 3.50
C HIS A 129 -14.54 -16.16 3.33
N ARG A 130 -15.58 -15.39 2.99
CA ARG A 130 -15.51 -13.93 2.88
C ARG A 130 -15.04 -13.31 4.20
N ALA A 131 -14.10 -12.38 4.12
CA ALA A 131 -13.69 -11.54 5.23
C ALA A 131 -14.43 -10.18 5.19
N VAL A 132 -14.81 -9.68 6.36
CA VAL A 132 -15.48 -8.38 6.53
C VAL A 132 -14.73 -7.56 7.56
N LEU A 133 -14.26 -6.38 7.15
CA LEU A 133 -13.49 -5.44 7.96
C LEU A 133 -14.19 -4.08 7.99
N TYR A 134 -13.88 -3.28 9.01
CA TYR A 134 -14.34 -1.89 9.13
C TYR A 134 -13.16 -0.93 9.34
N PRO A 135 -12.31 -0.72 8.32
CA PRO A 135 -11.24 0.26 8.41
C PRO A 135 -11.78 1.62 8.83
N THR A 136 -11.18 2.17 9.88
CA THR A 136 -11.46 3.51 10.41
C THR A 136 -10.20 4.35 10.22
N PHE A 137 -10.27 5.26 9.26
CA PHE A 137 -9.19 6.15 8.86
C PHE A 137 -9.22 7.40 9.71
N LEU A 138 -8.08 7.79 10.24
CA LEU A 138 -7.82 9.10 10.81
C LEU A 138 -6.77 9.79 9.94
N VAL A 139 -7.22 10.73 9.11
CA VAL A 139 -6.41 11.34 8.04
C VAL A 139 -6.45 12.86 8.10
N PRO A 140 -5.47 13.57 7.51
CA PRO A 140 -5.58 15.02 7.33
C PRO A 140 -6.87 15.40 6.58
N SER A 141 -7.58 16.45 7.03
CA SER A 141 -8.85 16.87 6.40
C SER A 141 -8.71 17.29 4.93
N ALA A 142 -7.49 17.61 4.48
CA ALA A 142 -7.22 17.88 3.06
C ALA A 142 -7.10 16.61 2.19
N THR A 143 -7.17 15.41 2.79
CA THR A 143 -7.13 14.16 2.03
C THR A 143 -8.39 14.03 1.17
N PRO A 144 -8.28 13.87 -0.16
CA PRO A 144 -9.45 13.70 -1.01
C PRO A 144 -10.16 12.35 -0.72
N PRO A 145 -11.44 12.19 -1.10
CA PRO A 145 -12.20 10.96 -0.83
C PRO A 145 -11.57 9.69 -1.42
N ASP A 146 -10.94 9.80 -2.58
CA ASP A 146 -10.21 8.74 -3.28
C ASP A 146 -8.75 8.59 -2.82
N GLY A 147 -8.27 9.48 -1.95
CA GLY A 147 -6.90 9.49 -1.41
C GLY A 147 -6.74 8.76 -0.08
N LEU A 148 -7.76 8.04 0.40
CA LEU A 148 -7.65 7.25 1.64
C LEU A 148 -6.68 6.06 1.50
N THR A 149 -6.50 5.58 0.28
CA THR A 149 -5.60 4.47 -0.08
C THR A 149 -4.79 4.88 -1.29
N ILE A 150 -3.47 4.77 -1.21
CA ILE A 150 -2.52 5.11 -2.27
C ILE A 150 -1.86 3.80 -2.71
N SER A 151 -2.11 3.41 -3.96
CA SER A 151 -1.57 2.16 -4.51
C SER A 151 -0.07 2.24 -4.75
N ASP A 152 0.63 1.19 -4.36
CA ASP A 152 2.07 1.06 -4.47
C ASP A 152 2.50 -0.08 -5.38
N PRO A 153 3.73 -0.03 -5.89
CA PRO A 153 4.38 -1.19 -6.47
C PRO A 153 4.58 -2.28 -5.41
N ARG A 154 4.61 -3.51 -5.88
CA ARG A 154 4.99 -4.63 -5.01
C ARG A 154 6.45 -4.47 -4.54
N PRO A 155 6.73 -4.59 -3.23
CA PRO A 155 8.09 -4.54 -2.71
C PRO A 155 9.01 -5.58 -3.36
N PRO A 156 10.30 -5.24 -3.59
CA PRO A 156 11.27 -6.19 -4.14
C PRO A 156 11.40 -7.45 -3.27
N GLY A 157 11.46 -8.62 -3.90
CA GLY A 157 11.55 -9.90 -3.20
C GLY A 157 10.22 -10.46 -2.68
N CYS A 158 9.14 -9.68 -2.67
CA CYS A 158 7.83 -10.15 -2.29
C CYS A 158 7.08 -10.76 -3.48
N HIS A 159 6.55 -11.99 -3.32
CA HIS A 159 5.81 -12.70 -4.38
C HIS A 159 4.29 -12.69 -4.18
N LYS A 160 3.79 -12.07 -3.10
CA LYS A 160 2.35 -11.95 -2.82
C LYS A 160 1.70 -10.88 -3.70
N ARG A 161 0.46 -11.14 -4.16
CA ARG A 161 -0.38 -10.24 -4.96
C ARG A 161 -1.75 -10.10 -4.32
#